data_35eb0c07ccf566b1e4a430c4f7a916ee
#
_entry.id   35eb0c07ccf566b1e4a430c4f7a916ee
#
_cell.length_a   1.000
_cell.length_b   1.000
_cell.length_c   1.000
_cell.angle_alpha   90.00
_cell.angle_beta   90.00
_cell.angle_gamma   90.00
#
_symmetry.space_group_name_H-M   'P 1'
#
loop_
_entity.id
_entity.type
_entity.pdbx_description
1 polymer ?
#
loop_
_entity_poly.entity_id
_entity_poly.type
_entity_poly.pdbx_seq_one_letter_code
_entity_poly.pdbx_strand_id
1 'polypeptide(L)'
;MKKAFYLAAMAAVMTITTAHAQVTRVVEVAEVPASRYSVQTNGFWDNWFVSANAGAQFSYLTPAGSQDFKDRITFSGSAYVGKWFAPSIGMRLAYNGMQYQGYDQKRDYMNLHVDAMMSLTDIIMGYDADRMYRLVPYVGMGTVRTFDLNNYSFAFNAGIINNFRLTDTWALNLEMGALLAQQDMDGVSSSKRGFDDLFTITAGVTYTIGGDTWNNSPDISALVMMNAAEIAALNEALMQEQSTVRVLRHELAQKPKEVVKTVITDHAAPQSVFFVLGSTKMVSQEELVNLKAIADMAKHDNVKLRITGYADSATGNAKVNQTLSLHRAQVIADQLVKMGVSKANLIVEGKGGVSTLAPASYNRRVIIETM
;
A
#
# COMPACT_ATOMS: atom_id res chain seq x y z
N MET A 1 -3.10 13.33 -19.45
CA MET A 1 -2.59 12.01 -19.90
C MET A 1 -2.74 11.06 -18.71
N LYS A 2 -3.71 10.17 -18.78
CA LYS A 2 -4.04 9.22 -17.71
C LYS A 2 -2.92 8.18 -17.62
N LYS A 3 -2.10 8.23 -16.57
CA LYS A 3 -1.19 7.13 -16.22
C LYS A 3 -1.95 6.17 -15.31
N ALA A 4 -2.68 5.24 -15.91
CA ALA A 4 -3.14 4.05 -15.21
C ALA A 4 -1.90 3.19 -14.94
N PHE A 5 -1.48 3.13 -13.68
CA PHE A 5 -0.50 2.13 -13.24
C PHE A 5 -1.24 0.79 -13.13
N TYR A 6 -1.17 0.00 -14.20
CA TYR A 6 -1.58 -1.39 -14.13
C TYR A 6 -0.50 -2.17 -13.38
N LEU A 7 -0.85 -2.69 -12.21
CA LEU A 7 -0.07 -3.77 -11.61
C LEU A 7 -0.34 -5.01 -12.48
N ALA A 8 0.53 -5.25 -13.46
CA ALA A 8 0.47 -6.47 -14.26
C ALA A 8 0.87 -7.64 -13.37
N ALA A 9 -0.11 -8.35 -12.83
CA ALA A 9 0.10 -9.69 -12.33
C ALA A 9 0.43 -10.58 -13.53
N MET A 10 1.69 -11.02 -13.63
CA MET A 10 2.14 -11.91 -14.69
C MET A 10 1.35 -13.21 -14.63
N ALA A 11 0.51 -13.44 -15.64
CA ALA A 11 -0.10 -14.73 -15.89
C ALA A 11 1.01 -15.75 -16.24
N ALA A 12 1.21 -16.73 -15.38
CA ALA A 12 2.00 -17.90 -15.72
C ALA A 12 1.18 -18.74 -16.68
N VAL A 13 1.52 -18.72 -17.97
CA VAL A 13 0.98 -19.66 -18.95
C VAL A 13 1.66 -20.99 -18.71
N MET A 14 1.01 -21.90 -18.00
CA MET A 14 1.39 -23.32 -18.00
C MET A 14 0.79 -23.97 -19.24
N THR A 15 1.61 -24.16 -20.25
CA THR A 15 1.29 -25.06 -21.36
C THR A 15 1.61 -26.50 -20.96
N ILE A 16 0.61 -27.25 -20.56
CA ILE A 16 0.73 -28.71 -20.43
C ILE A 16 0.39 -29.29 -21.80
N THR A 17 1.41 -29.72 -22.52
CA THR A 17 1.25 -30.47 -23.77
C THR A 17 1.03 -31.95 -23.44
N THR A 18 -0.20 -32.38 -23.34
CA THR A 18 -0.56 -33.79 -23.54
C THR A 18 -1.06 -33.96 -24.99
N ALA A 19 -0.53 -34.93 -25.68
CA ALA A 19 -0.92 -35.28 -27.03
C ALA A 19 -2.39 -35.74 -27.01
N HIS A 20 -3.33 -34.89 -27.21
CA HIS A 20 -4.73 -34.91 -27.62
C HIS A 20 -5.53 -33.86 -26.85
N ALA A 21 -5.78 -32.76 -27.54
CA ALA A 21 -6.52 -31.59 -27.14
C ALA A 21 -5.70 -30.52 -26.35
N GLN A 22 -5.20 -29.54 -27.10
CA GLN A 22 -4.82 -28.25 -26.54
C GLN A 22 -6.06 -27.52 -26.00
N VAL A 23 -6.26 -27.56 -24.70
CA VAL A 23 -7.14 -26.59 -24.04
C VAL A 23 -6.26 -25.41 -23.65
N THR A 24 -6.13 -24.47 -24.55
CA THR A 24 -5.57 -23.16 -24.19
C THR A 24 -6.62 -22.44 -23.35
N ARG A 25 -6.56 -22.61 -22.02
CA ARG A 25 -7.37 -21.81 -21.11
C ARG A 25 -6.66 -20.46 -21.01
N VAL A 26 -7.17 -19.46 -21.71
CA VAL A 26 -6.82 -18.07 -21.42
C VAL A 26 -7.40 -17.78 -20.03
N VAL A 27 -6.53 -17.75 -19.04
CA VAL A 27 -6.91 -17.27 -17.71
C VAL A 27 -7.07 -15.75 -17.86
N GLU A 28 -8.29 -15.29 -17.98
CA GLU A 28 -8.62 -13.88 -17.89
C GLU A 28 -8.20 -13.42 -16.50
N VAL A 29 -7.18 -12.56 -16.43
CA VAL A 29 -6.70 -12.03 -15.16
C VAL A 29 -7.80 -11.12 -14.63
N ALA A 30 -8.59 -11.61 -13.68
CA ALA A 30 -9.59 -10.82 -13.02
C ALA A 30 -8.88 -9.67 -12.27
N GLU A 31 -9.26 -8.43 -12.57
CA GLU A 31 -8.72 -7.26 -11.86
C GLU A 31 -9.10 -7.36 -10.38
N VAL A 32 -8.10 -7.31 -9.51
CA VAL A 32 -8.33 -7.28 -8.06
C VAL A 32 -8.99 -5.95 -7.73
N PRO A 33 -10.20 -5.93 -7.15
CA PRO A 33 -10.87 -4.70 -6.81
C PRO A 33 -10.04 -3.91 -5.80
N ALA A 34 -9.92 -2.60 -6.03
CA ALA A 34 -9.22 -1.69 -5.14
C ALA A 34 -10.10 -1.37 -3.92
N SER A 35 -9.51 -1.40 -2.73
CA SER A 35 -10.21 -1.01 -1.51
C SER A 35 -10.38 0.51 -1.46
N ARG A 36 -11.62 1.00 -1.23
CA ARG A 36 -11.88 2.43 -1.04
C ARG A 36 -11.48 2.94 0.34
N TYR A 37 -11.27 2.04 1.30
CA TYR A 37 -10.95 2.38 2.70
C TYR A 37 -9.49 2.14 3.06
N SER A 38 -8.69 1.66 2.12
CA SER A 38 -7.27 1.43 2.32
C SER A 38 -6.48 2.03 1.16
N VAL A 39 -5.53 2.88 1.49
CA VAL A 39 -4.63 3.52 0.53
C VAL A 39 -3.18 3.23 0.88
N GLN A 40 -2.32 3.29 -0.12
CA GLN A 40 -0.88 3.22 0.08
C GLN A 40 -0.38 4.53 0.69
N THR A 41 0.57 4.43 1.62
CA THR A 41 1.18 5.60 2.25
C THR A 41 2.04 6.35 1.22
N ASN A 42 1.78 7.64 1.06
CA ASN A 42 2.57 8.53 0.23
C ASN A 42 3.88 8.95 0.93
N GLY A 43 4.82 9.50 0.17
CA GLY A 43 6.08 10.00 0.68
C GLY A 43 5.90 11.20 1.63
N PHE A 44 6.99 11.52 2.39
CA PHE A 44 6.93 12.63 3.33
C PHE A 44 6.61 13.97 2.66
N TRP A 45 7.10 14.22 1.46
CA TRP A 45 6.91 15.49 0.74
C TRP A 45 5.60 15.56 -0.05
N ASP A 46 4.85 14.48 -0.16
CA ASP A 46 3.58 14.44 -0.86
C ASP A 46 2.43 14.97 0.03
N ASN A 47 1.38 15.45 -0.59
CA ASN A 47 0.14 15.89 0.05
C ASN A 47 0.29 17.08 1.02
N TRP A 48 1.38 17.86 0.90
CA TRP A 48 1.46 19.18 1.52
C TRP A 48 0.58 20.16 0.76
N PHE A 49 -0.09 21.04 1.49
CA PHE A 49 -0.93 22.06 0.88
C PHE A 49 -0.68 23.42 1.51
N VAL A 50 -0.93 24.48 0.71
CA VAL A 50 -0.97 25.84 1.14
C VAL A 50 -2.27 26.46 0.71
N SER A 51 -2.83 27.36 1.52
CA SER A 51 -4.09 28.05 1.21
C SER A 51 -4.06 29.50 1.60
N ALA A 52 -4.81 30.31 0.85
CA ALA A 52 -5.07 31.69 1.18
C ALA A 52 -6.56 31.97 1.01
N ASN A 53 -7.18 32.59 2.01
CA ASN A 53 -8.61 32.84 2.05
C ASN A 53 -8.90 34.26 2.49
N ALA A 54 -10.04 34.78 2.07
CA ALA A 54 -10.55 36.08 2.46
C ALA A 54 -12.07 36.01 2.65
N GLY A 55 -12.60 36.85 3.53
CA GLY A 55 -14.02 36.87 3.79
C GLY A 55 -14.43 37.83 4.89
N ALA A 56 -15.42 37.45 5.65
CA ALA A 56 -15.97 38.25 6.73
C ALA A 56 -15.90 37.50 8.06
N GLN A 57 -15.86 38.26 9.14
CA GLN A 57 -15.94 37.75 10.50
C GLN A 57 -16.81 38.65 11.36
N PHE A 58 -17.34 38.10 12.46
CA PHE A 58 -18.15 38.81 13.42
C PHE A 58 -18.10 38.13 14.79
N SER A 59 -18.25 38.90 15.86
CA SER A 59 -18.47 38.40 17.20
C SER A 59 -19.97 38.31 17.49
N TYR A 60 -20.41 37.22 18.11
CA TYR A 60 -21.82 37.00 18.45
C TYR A 60 -22.06 36.99 19.97
N LEU A 61 -21.17 36.33 20.71
CA LEU A 61 -21.31 36.12 22.13
C LEU A 61 -20.77 37.29 22.95
N THR A 62 -19.73 37.97 22.45
CA THR A 62 -19.17 39.17 23.09
C THR A 62 -20.12 40.33 22.90
N PRO A 63 -20.62 40.96 23.97
CA PRO A 63 -21.50 42.10 23.84
C PRO A 63 -20.73 43.28 23.22
N ALA A 64 -21.01 43.60 22.00
CA ALA A 64 -20.46 44.78 21.34
C ALA A 64 -21.28 46.03 21.67
N GLY A 65 -21.38 46.40 22.92
CA GLY A 65 -22.08 47.62 23.33
C GLY A 65 -23.49 47.75 22.77
N SER A 66 -23.83 48.94 22.25
CA SER A 66 -25.13 49.24 21.59
C SER A 66 -25.08 49.08 20.07
N GLN A 67 -24.08 48.38 19.53
CA GLN A 67 -23.88 48.33 18.06
C GLN A 67 -24.80 47.30 17.39
N ASP A 68 -25.34 47.67 16.23
CA ASP A 68 -26.09 46.77 15.37
C ASP A 68 -25.22 45.62 14.87
N PHE A 69 -25.82 44.47 14.59
CA PHE A 69 -25.09 43.28 14.09
C PHE A 69 -24.24 43.57 12.84
N LYS A 70 -24.74 44.35 11.91
CA LYS A 70 -24.05 44.73 10.68
C LYS A 70 -22.73 45.50 10.92
N ASP A 71 -22.64 46.26 12.03
CA ASP A 71 -21.48 47.07 12.37
C ASP A 71 -20.37 46.22 13.02
N ARG A 72 -20.72 44.98 13.43
CA ARG A 72 -19.79 43.97 13.99
C ARG A 72 -19.10 43.18 12.89
N ILE A 73 -19.57 43.26 11.65
CA ILE A 73 -18.98 42.55 10.52
C ILE A 73 -17.68 43.27 10.10
N THR A 74 -16.60 42.55 10.09
CA THR A 74 -15.28 43.03 9.67
C THR A 74 -14.68 42.10 8.64
N PHE A 75 -13.67 42.57 7.93
CA PHE A 75 -12.94 41.75 6.97
C PHE A 75 -12.01 40.76 7.69
N SER A 76 -11.96 39.51 7.17
CA SER A 76 -11.07 38.45 7.66
C SER A 76 -10.19 37.94 6.54
N GLY A 77 -8.90 37.75 6.84
CA GLY A 77 -7.95 37.07 5.98
C GLY A 77 -7.31 35.88 6.71
N SER A 78 -7.09 34.79 6.00
CA SER A 78 -6.40 33.64 6.55
C SER A 78 -5.44 33.02 5.54
N ALA A 79 -4.38 32.42 6.06
CA ALA A 79 -3.45 31.62 5.28
C ALA A 79 -3.02 30.42 6.12
N TYR A 80 -2.84 29.27 5.48
CA TYR A 80 -2.37 28.09 6.19
C TYR A 80 -1.51 27.18 5.31
N VAL A 81 -0.66 26.41 6.00
CA VAL A 81 0.11 25.31 5.44
C VAL A 81 -0.23 24.06 6.20
N GLY A 82 -0.42 22.97 5.51
CA GLY A 82 -0.77 21.70 6.16
C GLY A 82 -0.35 20.50 5.34
N LYS A 83 -0.62 19.34 5.90
CA LYS A 83 -0.33 18.06 5.28
C LYS A 83 -1.45 17.07 5.54
N TRP A 84 -1.84 16.34 4.51
CA TRP A 84 -2.66 15.16 4.64
C TRP A 84 -1.77 13.94 4.88
N PHE A 85 -1.99 13.21 5.97
CA PHE A 85 -1.28 11.97 6.31
C PHE A 85 -2.00 10.74 5.74
N ALA A 86 -3.30 10.86 5.60
CA ALA A 86 -4.19 9.92 4.93
C ALA A 86 -5.31 10.74 4.23
N PRO A 87 -6.08 10.18 3.31
CA PRO A 87 -7.19 10.90 2.68
C PRO A 87 -8.16 11.51 3.68
N SER A 88 -8.31 10.86 4.84
CA SER A 88 -9.27 11.24 5.87
C SER A 88 -8.69 12.06 7.02
N ILE A 89 -7.37 12.15 7.18
CA ILE A 89 -6.73 12.78 8.34
C ILE A 89 -5.59 13.68 7.90
N GLY A 90 -5.63 14.95 8.35
CA GLY A 90 -4.60 15.94 8.11
C GLY A 90 -4.37 16.86 9.31
N MET A 91 -3.35 17.67 9.21
CA MET A 91 -3.08 18.76 10.15
C MET A 91 -2.67 20.01 9.39
N ARG A 92 -2.95 21.17 9.97
CA ARG A 92 -2.49 22.45 9.43
C ARG A 92 -1.99 23.40 10.52
N LEU A 93 -1.04 24.24 10.16
CA LEU A 93 -0.69 25.46 10.87
C LEU A 93 -1.39 26.60 10.13
N ALA A 94 -2.24 27.33 10.83
CA ALA A 94 -3.07 28.37 10.26
C ALA A 94 -2.84 29.72 10.94
N TYR A 95 -2.92 30.74 10.13
CA TYR A 95 -2.94 32.15 10.53
C TYR A 95 -4.28 32.74 10.12
N ASN A 96 -4.99 33.36 11.06
CA ASN A 96 -6.15 34.18 10.80
C ASN A 96 -5.89 35.55 11.41
N GLY A 97 -6.35 36.60 10.76
CA GLY A 97 -6.11 37.94 11.28
C GLY A 97 -6.92 39.01 10.55
N MET A 98 -6.56 40.22 10.77
CA MET A 98 -7.02 41.50 10.32
C MET A 98 -7.69 42.26 11.45
N GLN A 99 -8.92 42.73 11.29
CA GLN A 99 -9.62 43.54 12.26
C GLN A 99 -10.86 42.85 12.77
N TYR A 100 -11.09 42.85 14.06
CA TYR A 100 -12.36 42.50 14.66
C TYR A 100 -13.00 43.68 15.37
N GLN A 101 -14.31 43.65 15.56
CA GLN A 101 -15.03 44.64 16.35
C GLN A 101 -15.04 44.19 17.81
N GLY A 102 -14.23 44.87 18.64
CA GLY A 102 -14.27 44.74 20.11
C GLY A 102 -15.44 45.52 20.68
N TYR A 103 -15.47 45.60 22.02
CA TYR A 103 -16.55 46.27 22.76
C TYR A 103 -16.73 47.75 22.38
N ASP A 104 -15.64 48.49 22.23
CA ASP A 104 -15.63 49.95 22.02
C ASP A 104 -15.11 50.38 20.65
N GLN A 105 -14.24 49.61 20.03
CA GLN A 105 -13.58 49.95 18.78
C GLN A 105 -13.13 48.72 17.99
N LYS A 106 -12.77 48.96 16.73
CA LYS A 106 -12.11 47.96 15.90
C LYS A 106 -10.67 47.80 16.38
N ARG A 107 -10.23 46.52 16.43
CA ARG A 107 -8.88 46.15 16.88
C ARG A 107 -8.23 45.26 15.86
N ASP A 108 -6.94 45.44 15.66
CA ASP A 108 -6.12 44.55 14.86
C ASP A 108 -5.69 43.34 15.67
N TYR A 109 -5.80 42.16 15.14
CA TYR A 109 -5.42 40.92 15.78
C TYR A 109 -4.76 39.94 14.82
N MET A 110 -4.07 38.97 15.38
CA MET A 110 -3.67 37.74 14.72
C MET A 110 -3.98 36.54 15.61
N ASN A 111 -4.36 35.45 14.99
CA ASN A 111 -4.53 34.13 15.60
C ASN A 111 -3.63 33.14 14.86
N LEU A 112 -2.70 32.53 15.59
CA LEU A 112 -1.85 31.47 15.08
C LEU A 112 -2.24 30.18 15.79
N HIS A 113 -2.64 29.16 15.02
CA HIS A 113 -3.18 27.91 15.58
C HIS A 113 -2.80 26.69 14.77
N VAL A 114 -2.79 25.54 15.44
CA VAL A 114 -2.61 24.24 14.83
C VAL A 114 -3.93 23.49 14.90
N ASP A 115 -4.38 22.96 13.78
CA ASP A 115 -5.65 22.23 13.67
C ASP A 115 -5.42 20.79 13.25
N ALA A 116 -6.17 19.88 13.86
CA ALA A 116 -6.42 18.55 13.37
C ALA A 116 -7.63 18.59 12.43
N MET A 117 -7.49 18.01 11.27
CA MET A 117 -8.48 18.02 10.19
C MET A 117 -8.94 16.61 9.88
N MET A 118 -10.23 16.45 9.57
CA MET A 118 -10.80 15.14 9.28
C MET A 118 -11.77 15.24 8.08
N SER A 119 -11.50 14.50 7.01
CA SER A 119 -12.42 14.43 5.86
C SER A 119 -13.56 13.46 6.18
N LEU A 120 -14.72 13.97 6.56
CA LEU A 120 -15.92 13.13 6.81
C LEU A 120 -16.35 12.41 5.55
N THR A 121 -16.21 13.04 4.40
CA THR A 121 -16.59 12.45 3.12
C THR A 121 -15.77 11.19 2.84
N ASP A 122 -14.44 11.25 3.06
CA ASP A 122 -13.57 10.10 2.82
C ASP A 122 -13.71 9.01 3.89
N ILE A 123 -14.10 9.35 5.13
CA ILE A 123 -14.40 8.38 6.19
C ILE A 123 -15.67 7.61 5.86
N ILE A 124 -16.74 8.29 5.43
CA ILE A 124 -18.06 7.67 5.26
C ILE A 124 -18.15 6.93 3.91
N MET A 125 -17.61 7.53 2.85
CA MET A 125 -17.75 7.04 1.47
C MET A 125 -16.51 6.31 0.95
N GLY A 126 -15.43 6.27 1.73
CA GLY A 126 -14.12 5.81 1.28
C GLY A 126 -13.42 6.82 0.39
N TYR A 127 -12.13 6.60 0.13
CA TYR A 127 -11.35 7.46 -0.74
C TYR A 127 -11.74 7.27 -2.22
N ASP A 128 -11.86 8.39 -2.92
CA ASP A 128 -12.10 8.44 -4.36
C ASP A 128 -11.28 9.60 -4.96
N ALA A 129 -10.38 9.26 -5.88
CA ALA A 129 -9.47 10.20 -6.50
C ALA A 129 -10.18 11.26 -7.36
N ASP A 130 -11.34 10.95 -7.91
CA ASP A 130 -12.12 11.84 -8.79
C ASP A 130 -13.20 12.64 -8.03
N ARG A 131 -13.26 12.52 -6.69
CA ARG A 131 -14.27 13.20 -5.90
C ARG A 131 -14.08 14.72 -5.94
N MET A 132 -15.12 15.44 -6.37
CA MET A 132 -15.11 16.90 -6.50
C MET A 132 -15.30 17.62 -5.16
N TYR A 133 -16.03 17.03 -4.21
CA TYR A 133 -16.40 17.68 -2.95
C TYR A 133 -15.95 16.89 -1.73
N ARG A 134 -15.34 17.60 -0.76
CA ARG A 134 -14.97 17.07 0.55
C ARG A 134 -15.45 17.99 1.66
N LEU A 135 -16.08 17.40 2.68
CA LEU A 135 -16.46 18.08 3.92
C LEU A 135 -15.40 17.78 4.98
N VAL A 136 -14.73 18.82 5.45
CA VAL A 136 -13.58 18.71 6.34
C VAL A 136 -13.80 19.53 7.61
N PRO A 137 -14.41 18.99 8.66
CA PRO A 137 -14.35 19.59 9.98
C PRO A 137 -12.92 19.61 10.51
N TYR A 138 -12.65 20.62 11.34
CA TYR A 138 -11.39 20.74 12.05
C TYR A 138 -11.59 21.23 13.47
N VAL A 139 -10.63 20.91 14.32
CA VAL A 139 -10.50 21.44 15.68
C VAL A 139 -9.03 21.74 15.95
N GLY A 140 -8.77 22.83 16.65
CA GLY A 140 -7.41 23.24 16.92
C GLY A 140 -7.27 24.13 18.13
N MET A 141 -6.03 24.45 18.43
CA MET A 141 -5.67 25.34 19.51
C MET A 141 -4.52 26.24 19.10
N GLY A 142 -4.48 27.41 19.69
CA GLY A 142 -3.46 28.39 19.35
C GLY A 142 -3.44 29.59 20.28
N THR A 143 -2.90 30.65 19.76
CA THR A 143 -2.78 31.92 20.49
C THR A 143 -3.28 33.06 19.62
N VAL A 144 -4.05 33.93 20.26
CA VAL A 144 -4.48 35.22 19.69
C VAL A 144 -3.62 36.31 20.28
N ARG A 145 -3.18 37.23 19.43
CA ARG A 145 -2.53 38.48 19.87
C ARG A 145 -3.38 39.65 19.37
N THR A 146 -3.81 40.49 20.29
CA THR A 146 -4.40 41.81 19.98
C THR A 146 -3.29 42.85 20.02
N PHE A 147 -3.03 43.52 18.91
CA PHE A 147 -1.86 44.40 18.76
C PHE A 147 -1.97 45.65 19.60
N ASP A 148 -3.13 46.30 19.62
CA ASP A 148 -3.35 47.55 20.36
C ASP A 148 -3.20 47.37 21.88
N LEU A 149 -3.61 46.22 22.39
CA LEU A 149 -3.53 45.90 23.81
C LEU A 149 -2.22 45.21 24.19
N ASN A 150 -1.42 44.81 23.19
CA ASN A 150 -0.23 43.96 23.35
C ASN A 150 -0.50 42.74 24.22
N ASN A 151 -1.69 42.16 24.08
CA ASN A 151 -2.17 41.03 24.87
C ASN A 151 -2.13 39.73 24.09
N TYR A 152 -1.86 38.63 24.79
CA TYR A 152 -1.85 37.27 24.24
C TYR A 152 -2.89 36.45 25.00
N SER A 153 -3.78 35.82 24.24
CA SER A 153 -4.82 34.97 24.79
C SER A 153 -4.74 33.57 24.18
N PHE A 154 -4.94 32.56 24.99
CA PHE A 154 -5.10 31.19 24.46
C PHE A 154 -6.46 31.07 23.76
N ALA A 155 -6.47 30.34 22.62
CA ALA A 155 -7.68 30.19 21.82
C ALA A 155 -7.91 28.75 21.38
N PHE A 156 -9.17 28.37 21.36
CA PHE A 156 -9.65 27.18 20.66
C PHE A 156 -10.23 27.59 19.30
N ASN A 157 -9.96 26.78 18.30
CA ASN A 157 -10.44 26.97 16.95
C ASN A 157 -11.23 25.73 16.54
N ALA A 158 -12.35 25.91 15.90
CA ALA A 158 -13.14 24.82 15.31
C ALA A 158 -13.87 25.33 14.07
N GLY A 159 -14.13 24.45 13.12
CA GLY A 159 -14.86 24.87 11.93
C GLY A 159 -15.02 23.74 10.93
N ILE A 160 -15.52 24.13 9.76
CA ILE A 160 -15.80 23.24 8.64
C ILE A 160 -15.27 23.88 7.37
N ILE A 161 -14.50 23.13 6.62
CA ILE A 161 -14.06 23.49 5.28
C ILE A 161 -14.87 22.69 4.26
N ASN A 162 -15.56 23.37 3.39
CA ASN A 162 -16.16 22.80 2.18
C ASN A 162 -15.14 22.93 1.07
N ASN A 163 -14.53 21.84 0.68
CA ASN A 163 -13.45 21.82 -0.32
C ASN A 163 -14.00 21.31 -1.66
N PHE A 164 -13.80 22.09 -2.71
CA PHE A 164 -14.22 21.81 -4.09
C PHE A 164 -13.00 21.64 -4.97
N ARG A 165 -12.67 20.42 -5.33
CA ARG A 165 -11.54 20.09 -6.17
C ARG A 165 -11.77 20.57 -7.60
N LEU A 166 -10.82 21.33 -8.14
CA LEU A 166 -10.80 21.78 -9.52
C LEU A 166 -9.87 20.91 -10.38
N THR A 167 -8.71 20.60 -9.84
CA THR A 167 -7.69 19.75 -10.46
C THR A 167 -7.03 18.89 -9.39
N ASP A 168 -6.04 18.09 -9.74
CA ASP A 168 -5.26 17.29 -8.78
C ASP A 168 -4.45 18.15 -7.80
N THR A 169 -4.20 19.42 -8.15
CA THR A 169 -3.38 20.34 -7.36
C THR A 169 -4.14 21.54 -6.83
N TRP A 170 -5.26 21.93 -7.44
CA TRP A 170 -6.02 23.12 -7.07
C TRP A 170 -7.42 22.80 -6.59
N ALA A 171 -7.81 23.43 -5.49
CA ALA A 171 -9.17 23.38 -4.96
C ALA A 171 -9.64 24.75 -4.53
N LEU A 172 -10.94 25.02 -4.65
CA LEU A 172 -11.63 26.11 -3.98
C LEU A 172 -12.09 25.63 -2.62
N ASN A 173 -12.06 26.50 -1.62
CA ASN A 173 -12.61 26.21 -0.32
C ASN A 173 -13.53 27.32 0.17
N LEU A 174 -14.57 26.90 0.90
CA LEU A 174 -15.43 27.77 1.68
C LEU A 174 -15.33 27.30 3.13
N GLU A 175 -14.73 28.12 3.98
CA GLU A 175 -14.47 27.81 5.38
C GLU A 175 -15.41 28.60 6.28
N MET A 176 -16.05 27.92 7.22
CA MET A 176 -16.80 28.49 8.34
C MET A 176 -16.07 28.12 9.62
N GLY A 177 -15.55 29.10 10.33
CA GLY A 177 -14.74 28.92 11.53
C GLY A 177 -15.33 29.62 12.74
N ALA A 178 -15.01 29.10 13.90
CA ALA A 178 -15.26 29.70 15.19
C ALA A 178 -13.96 29.70 15.99
N LEU A 179 -13.64 30.84 16.59
CA LEU A 179 -12.55 31.04 17.50
C LEU A 179 -13.15 31.38 18.87
N LEU A 180 -12.72 30.71 19.92
CA LEU A 180 -13.04 30.98 21.32
C LEU A 180 -11.75 31.27 22.05
N ALA A 181 -11.55 32.54 22.43
CA ALA A 181 -10.36 33.01 23.15
C ALA A 181 -10.67 33.26 24.62
N GLN A 182 -9.63 33.30 25.45
CA GLN A 182 -9.78 33.76 26.83
C GLN A 182 -10.33 35.17 26.87
N GLN A 183 -11.01 35.52 27.94
CA GLN A 183 -11.84 36.70 28.20
C GLN A 183 -11.11 38.07 28.07
N ASP A 184 -9.85 38.09 27.82
CA ASP A 184 -9.05 39.31 27.77
C ASP A 184 -8.64 39.71 26.34
N MET A 185 -9.15 39.05 25.31
CA MET A 185 -8.84 39.36 23.91
C MET A 185 -9.24 40.79 23.55
N ASP A 186 -10.41 41.26 24.00
CA ASP A 186 -10.91 42.61 23.75
C ASP A 186 -10.48 43.66 24.79
N GLY A 187 -9.79 43.25 25.87
CA GLY A 187 -9.35 44.08 26.96
C GLY A 187 -10.43 44.35 28.01
N VAL A 188 -11.58 43.71 27.94
CA VAL A 188 -12.70 43.91 28.85
C VAL A 188 -12.95 42.65 29.69
N SER A 189 -12.36 42.60 30.89
CA SER A 189 -12.46 41.46 31.81
C SER A 189 -13.83 41.31 32.50
N SER A 190 -14.87 42.04 32.09
CA SER A 190 -16.14 42.12 32.81
C SER A 190 -17.25 41.22 32.28
N SER A 191 -17.01 40.40 31.30
CA SER A 191 -18.04 39.53 30.76
C SER A 191 -18.32 38.36 31.69
N LYS A 192 -19.61 38.08 31.97
CA LYS A 192 -20.06 36.93 32.76
C LYS A 192 -19.79 35.58 32.09
N ARG A 193 -19.21 35.55 30.87
CA ARG A 193 -19.12 34.38 30.02
C ARG A 193 -17.73 33.76 29.98
N GLY A 194 -16.67 34.40 30.41
CA GLY A 194 -15.34 33.81 30.56
C GLY A 194 -14.51 33.61 29.27
N PHE A 195 -15.06 33.95 28.09
CA PHE A 195 -14.35 33.88 26.81
C PHE A 195 -14.93 34.83 25.77
N ASP A 196 -14.08 35.22 24.84
CA ASP A 196 -14.39 36.02 23.67
C ASP A 196 -14.53 35.11 22.46
N ASP A 197 -15.39 35.50 21.48
CA ASP A 197 -15.68 34.70 20.29
C ASP A 197 -15.51 35.49 18.99
N LEU A 198 -15.08 34.80 17.96
CA LEU A 198 -15.14 35.28 16.57
C LEU A 198 -15.62 34.15 15.66
N PHE A 199 -16.63 34.45 14.85
CA PHE A 199 -17.08 33.59 13.78
C PHE A 199 -16.57 34.12 12.45
N THR A 200 -16.06 33.26 11.60
CA THR A 200 -15.50 33.60 10.29
C THR A 200 -16.19 32.82 9.17
N ILE A 201 -16.40 33.51 8.06
CA ILE A 201 -16.81 32.88 6.79
C ILE A 201 -15.86 33.39 5.73
N THR A 202 -15.02 32.49 5.22
CA THR A 202 -14.01 32.84 4.22
C THR A 202 -14.07 31.91 3.02
N ALA A 203 -13.76 32.43 1.86
CA ALA A 203 -13.55 31.68 0.65
C ALA A 203 -12.11 31.83 0.18
N GLY A 204 -11.56 30.80 -0.43
CA GLY A 204 -10.16 30.82 -0.82
C GLY A 204 -9.77 29.71 -1.78
N VAL A 205 -8.47 29.63 -1.99
CA VAL A 205 -7.86 28.70 -2.91
C VAL A 205 -6.80 27.90 -2.17
N THR A 206 -6.82 26.61 -2.37
CA THR A 206 -5.81 25.67 -1.84
C THR A 206 -4.99 25.11 -3.00
N TYR A 207 -3.67 25.09 -2.83
CA TYR A 207 -2.73 24.42 -3.71
C TYR A 207 -2.06 23.24 -2.99
N THR A 208 -2.17 22.05 -3.55
CA THR A 208 -1.54 20.83 -3.01
C THR A 208 -0.29 20.51 -3.79
N ILE A 209 0.84 20.44 -3.09
CA ILE A 209 2.16 20.13 -3.64
C ILE A 209 2.21 18.64 -4.00
N GLY A 210 2.55 18.33 -5.26
CA GLY A 210 2.58 16.94 -5.74
C GLY A 210 1.21 16.34 -6.07
N GLY A 211 0.13 17.06 -5.77
CA GLY A 211 -1.25 16.62 -5.97
C GLY A 211 -1.89 15.98 -4.72
N ASP A 212 -3.22 16.01 -4.71
CA ASP A 212 -4.04 15.43 -3.64
C ASP A 212 -4.57 14.06 -4.09
N THR A 213 -3.66 13.17 -4.43
CA THR A 213 -3.99 11.83 -4.94
C THR A 213 -3.30 10.74 -4.13
N TRP A 214 -4.01 9.65 -3.94
CA TRP A 214 -3.55 8.45 -3.23
C TRP A 214 -3.80 7.23 -4.10
N ASN A 215 -2.91 6.25 -4.01
CA ASN A 215 -3.13 4.96 -4.65
C ASN A 215 -3.94 4.06 -3.72
N ASN A 216 -5.05 3.53 -4.20
CA ASN A 216 -5.82 2.55 -3.45
C ASN A 216 -5.02 1.26 -3.28
N SER A 217 -5.08 0.67 -2.09
CA SER A 217 -4.52 -0.65 -1.84
C SER A 217 -5.44 -1.73 -2.42
N PRO A 218 -4.89 -2.86 -2.90
CA PRO A 218 -5.69 -4.01 -3.29
C PRO A 218 -6.59 -4.48 -2.14
N ASP A 219 -7.80 -4.90 -2.43
CA ASP A 219 -8.68 -5.51 -1.43
C ASP A 219 -8.17 -6.91 -1.11
N ILE A 220 -7.52 -7.05 0.04
CA ILE A 220 -6.94 -8.32 0.50
C ILE A 220 -8.03 -9.38 0.67
N SER A 221 -9.24 -9.00 1.10
CA SER A 221 -10.36 -9.93 1.27
C SER A 221 -10.82 -10.50 -0.06
N ALA A 222 -10.95 -9.65 -1.09
CA ALA A 222 -11.27 -10.06 -2.44
C ALA A 222 -10.16 -10.94 -3.03
N LEU A 223 -8.89 -10.58 -2.82
CA LEU A 223 -7.74 -11.38 -3.26
C LEU A 223 -7.72 -12.77 -2.63
N VAL A 224 -8.00 -12.87 -1.32
CA VAL A 224 -8.09 -14.15 -0.61
C VAL A 224 -9.24 -15.00 -1.15
N MET A 225 -10.41 -14.40 -1.41
CA MET A 225 -11.55 -15.11 -2.02
C MET A 225 -11.25 -15.60 -3.42
N MET A 226 -10.60 -14.79 -4.25
CA MET A 226 -10.19 -15.18 -5.60
C MET A 226 -9.20 -16.34 -5.57
N ASN A 227 -8.18 -16.26 -4.72
CA ASN A 227 -7.21 -17.34 -4.55
C ASN A 227 -7.87 -18.63 -4.04
N ALA A 228 -8.80 -18.53 -3.09
CA ALA A 228 -9.54 -19.70 -2.59
C ALA A 228 -10.40 -20.34 -3.67
N ALA A 229 -11.05 -19.55 -4.53
CA ALA A 229 -11.82 -20.07 -5.66
C ALA A 229 -10.92 -20.75 -6.72
N GLU A 230 -9.75 -20.17 -7.00
CA GLU A 230 -8.76 -20.75 -7.90
C GLU A 230 -8.21 -22.07 -7.37
N ILE A 231 -7.86 -22.13 -6.08
CA ILE A 231 -7.43 -23.37 -5.41
C ILE A 231 -8.53 -24.44 -5.47
N ALA A 232 -9.79 -24.06 -5.26
CA ALA A 232 -10.92 -24.99 -5.36
C ALA A 232 -11.07 -25.55 -6.77
N ALA A 233 -10.97 -24.69 -7.80
CA ALA A 233 -11.05 -25.10 -9.21
C ALA A 233 -9.87 -26.01 -9.61
N LEU A 234 -8.66 -25.69 -9.15
CA LEU A 234 -7.48 -26.53 -9.38
C LEU A 234 -7.60 -27.89 -8.69
N ASN A 235 -8.12 -27.95 -7.47
CA ASN A 235 -8.36 -29.20 -6.76
C ASN A 235 -9.43 -30.06 -7.49
N GLU A 236 -10.48 -29.45 -8.01
CA GLU A 236 -11.49 -30.15 -8.80
C GLU A 236 -10.89 -30.73 -10.10
N ALA A 237 -10.11 -29.94 -10.84
CA ALA A 237 -9.40 -30.38 -12.02
C ALA A 237 -8.43 -31.54 -11.71
N LEU A 238 -7.69 -31.45 -10.59
CA LEU A 238 -6.80 -32.51 -10.13
C LEU A 238 -7.56 -33.80 -9.83
N MET A 239 -8.72 -33.73 -9.16
CA MET A 239 -9.55 -34.90 -8.88
C MET A 239 -10.06 -35.55 -10.17
N GLN A 240 -10.43 -34.73 -11.16
CA GLN A 240 -10.88 -35.20 -12.47
C GLN A 240 -9.76 -35.94 -13.22
N GLU A 241 -8.55 -35.35 -13.25
CA GLU A 241 -7.37 -35.99 -13.84
C GLU A 241 -6.98 -37.27 -13.10
N GLN A 242 -7.03 -37.30 -11.79
CA GLN A 242 -6.77 -38.50 -11.00
C GLN A 242 -7.80 -39.62 -11.32
N SER A 243 -9.08 -39.28 -11.55
CA SER A 243 -10.10 -40.22 -11.95
C SER A 243 -9.82 -40.79 -13.34
N THR A 244 -9.42 -39.93 -14.27
CA THR A 244 -9.04 -40.33 -15.65
C THR A 244 -7.83 -41.26 -15.64
N VAL A 245 -6.79 -40.92 -14.86
CA VAL A 245 -5.62 -41.78 -14.69
C VAL A 245 -6.01 -43.15 -14.13
N ARG A 246 -6.96 -43.18 -13.17
CA ARG A 246 -7.44 -44.42 -12.57
C ARG A 246 -8.16 -45.32 -13.59
N VAL A 247 -9.01 -44.72 -14.42
CA VAL A 247 -9.71 -45.41 -15.52
C VAL A 247 -8.71 -45.94 -16.54
N LEU A 248 -7.79 -45.10 -17.01
CA LEU A 248 -6.76 -45.52 -17.98
C LEU A 248 -5.86 -46.65 -17.46
N ARG A 249 -5.47 -46.60 -16.17
CA ARG A 249 -4.71 -47.68 -15.53
C ARG A 249 -5.50 -48.98 -15.50
N HIS A 250 -6.81 -48.93 -15.23
CA HIS A 250 -7.69 -50.09 -15.26
C HIS A 250 -7.82 -50.69 -16.67
N GLU A 251 -8.00 -49.82 -17.68
CA GLU A 251 -8.02 -50.25 -19.09
C GLU A 251 -6.69 -50.89 -19.54
N LEU A 252 -5.56 -50.29 -19.10
CA LEU A 252 -4.23 -50.82 -19.41
C LEU A 252 -3.99 -52.20 -18.76
N ALA A 253 -4.53 -52.39 -17.56
CA ALA A 253 -4.43 -53.67 -16.86
C ALA A 253 -5.26 -54.80 -17.49
N GLN A 254 -6.32 -54.43 -18.27
CA GLN A 254 -7.16 -55.37 -18.99
C GLN A 254 -6.62 -55.75 -20.38
N LYS A 255 -5.66 -55.01 -20.95
CA LYS A 255 -5.02 -55.37 -22.22
C LYS A 255 -4.05 -56.51 -22.00
N PRO A 256 -4.02 -57.56 -22.89
CA PRO A 256 -3.04 -58.62 -22.81
C PRO A 256 -1.63 -58.09 -22.90
N LYS A 257 -0.75 -58.51 -22.02
CA LYS A 257 0.67 -58.10 -21.99
C LYS A 257 1.36 -58.54 -23.28
N GLU A 258 1.43 -57.64 -24.23
CA GLU A 258 2.44 -57.70 -25.27
C GLU A 258 3.77 -57.28 -24.67
N VAL A 259 4.70 -58.19 -24.57
CA VAL A 259 6.02 -57.92 -23.94
C VAL A 259 6.85 -57.08 -24.91
N VAL A 260 6.62 -55.77 -24.90
CA VAL A 260 7.57 -54.83 -25.49
C VAL A 260 8.51 -54.40 -24.39
N LYS A 261 9.74 -54.81 -24.48
CA LYS A 261 10.84 -54.44 -23.59
C LYS A 261 11.22 -52.99 -23.91
N THR A 262 10.43 -52.04 -23.40
CA THR A 262 10.75 -50.62 -23.49
C THR A 262 11.57 -50.26 -22.25
N VAL A 263 12.83 -49.90 -22.45
CA VAL A 263 13.65 -49.30 -21.40
C VAL A 263 13.08 -47.88 -21.19
N ILE A 264 12.22 -47.73 -20.20
CA ILE A 264 11.76 -46.42 -19.75
C ILE A 264 12.87 -45.86 -18.85
N THR A 265 13.65 -44.92 -19.37
CA THR A 265 14.47 -44.03 -18.53
C THR A 265 13.52 -43.03 -17.92
N ASP A 266 13.02 -43.32 -16.72
CA ASP A 266 12.22 -42.39 -15.91
C ASP A 266 13.13 -41.24 -15.46
N HIS A 267 13.18 -40.17 -16.26
CA HIS A 267 13.80 -38.92 -15.83
C HIS A 267 12.78 -38.14 -15.00
N ALA A 268 12.98 -38.09 -13.69
CA ALA A 268 12.17 -37.22 -12.84
C ALA A 268 12.31 -35.75 -13.29
N ALA A 269 11.21 -35.03 -13.28
CA ALA A 269 11.20 -33.62 -13.63
C ALA A 269 12.19 -32.82 -12.73
N PRO A 270 12.89 -31.81 -13.27
CA PRO A 270 13.78 -30.99 -12.49
C PRO A 270 13.10 -30.32 -11.31
N GLN A 271 13.68 -30.39 -10.13
CA GLN A 271 13.14 -29.80 -8.92
C GLN A 271 13.95 -28.56 -8.51
N SER A 272 13.25 -27.53 -8.06
CA SER A 272 13.87 -26.26 -7.62
C SER A 272 13.67 -26.04 -6.13
N VAL A 273 14.75 -25.68 -5.42
CA VAL A 273 14.77 -25.30 -4.00
C VAL A 273 15.21 -23.85 -3.88
N PHE A 274 14.44 -23.00 -3.19
CA PHE A 274 14.67 -21.56 -3.12
C PHE A 274 15.40 -21.13 -1.84
N PHE A 275 16.16 -20.02 -1.95
CA PHE A 275 17.03 -19.53 -0.88
C PHE A 275 16.79 -18.06 -0.53
N VAL A 276 17.02 -17.75 0.75
CA VAL A 276 16.96 -16.37 1.27
C VAL A 276 18.07 -15.51 0.62
N LEU A 277 17.81 -14.23 0.47
CA LEU A 277 18.77 -13.25 -0.08
C LEU A 277 20.10 -13.28 0.68
N GLY A 278 21.20 -13.35 -0.06
CA GLY A 278 22.55 -13.33 0.50
C GLY A 278 22.89 -14.52 1.42
N SER A 279 22.07 -15.58 1.44
CA SER A 279 22.19 -16.69 2.38
C SER A 279 22.10 -18.05 1.67
N THR A 280 22.61 -19.06 2.35
CA THR A 280 22.46 -20.49 2.01
C THR A 280 21.29 -21.12 2.79
N LYS A 281 20.45 -20.32 3.48
CA LYS A 281 19.26 -20.80 4.19
C LYS A 281 18.11 -20.94 3.18
N MET A 282 17.45 -22.08 3.17
CA MET A 282 16.23 -22.33 2.38
C MET A 282 15.10 -21.42 2.83
N VAL A 283 14.24 -21.02 1.91
CA VAL A 283 13.06 -20.17 2.20
C VAL A 283 12.06 -20.94 3.04
N SER A 284 11.83 -22.21 2.72
CA SER A 284 10.90 -23.09 3.43
C SER A 284 11.56 -24.42 3.82
N GLN A 285 11.17 -24.96 4.97
CA GLN A 285 11.54 -26.32 5.40
C GLN A 285 10.71 -27.41 4.69
N GLU A 286 9.59 -27.04 4.13
CA GLU A 286 8.70 -27.96 3.38
C GLU A 286 9.38 -28.49 2.12
N GLU A 287 10.34 -27.77 1.57
CA GLU A 287 11.17 -28.23 0.45
C GLU A 287 11.96 -29.50 0.76
N LEU A 288 12.17 -29.83 2.04
CA LEU A 288 12.81 -31.08 2.45
C LEU A 288 11.97 -32.33 2.10
N VAL A 289 10.64 -32.17 1.97
CA VAL A 289 9.74 -33.27 1.55
C VAL A 289 10.03 -33.65 0.10
N ASN A 290 10.21 -32.66 -0.76
CA ASN A 290 10.55 -32.87 -2.16
C ASN A 290 11.95 -33.48 -2.31
N LEU A 291 12.90 -32.97 -1.52
CA LEU A 291 14.25 -33.53 -1.49
C LEU A 291 14.27 -35.00 -1.04
N LYS A 292 13.41 -35.39 -0.10
CA LYS A 292 13.30 -36.77 0.35
C LYS A 292 12.80 -37.69 -0.77
N ALA A 293 11.79 -37.25 -1.54
CA ALA A 293 11.29 -38.02 -2.68
C ALA A 293 12.39 -38.24 -3.74
N ILE A 294 13.17 -37.22 -4.05
CA ILE A 294 14.32 -37.34 -4.98
C ILE A 294 15.39 -38.28 -4.39
N ALA A 295 15.70 -38.15 -3.11
CA ALA A 295 16.69 -39.02 -2.44
C ALA A 295 16.27 -40.48 -2.48
N ASP A 296 14.99 -40.78 -2.22
CA ASP A 296 14.45 -42.14 -2.24
C ASP A 296 14.49 -42.75 -3.64
N MET A 297 14.13 -41.96 -4.67
CA MET A 297 14.26 -42.36 -6.06
C MET A 297 15.73 -42.62 -6.45
N ALA A 298 16.63 -41.68 -6.14
CA ALA A 298 18.05 -41.78 -6.50
C ALA A 298 18.74 -42.97 -5.83
N LYS A 299 18.31 -43.39 -4.63
CA LYS A 299 18.77 -44.59 -3.96
C LYS A 299 18.26 -45.86 -4.61
N HIS A 300 16.97 -45.90 -4.92
CA HIS A 300 16.31 -47.07 -5.52
C HIS A 300 16.88 -47.42 -6.89
N ASP A 301 17.04 -46.38 -7.74
CA ASP A 301 17.38 -46.56 -9.15
C ASP A 301 18.90 -46.34 -9.41
N ASN A 302 19.66 -46.01 -8.38
CA ASN A 302 21.09 -45.69 -8.44
C ASN A 302 21.43 -44.62 -9.47
N VAL A 303 20.56 -43.60 -9.59
CA VAL A 303 20.64 -42.54 -10.58
C VAL A 303 21.57 -41.44 -10.11
N LYS A 304 22.36 -40.87 -11.04
CA LYS A 304 23.16 -39.69 -10.77
C LYS A 304 22.29 -38.40 -10.78
N LEU A 305 22.57 -37.51 -9.83
CA LEU A 305 21.88 -36.25 -9.70
C LEU A 305 22.85 -35.10 -9.99
N ARG A 306 22.43 -34.16 -10.85
CA ARG A 306 23.10 -32.89 -11.04
C ARG A 306 22.42 -31.85 -10.16
N ILE A 307 23.20 -31.14 -9.35
CA ILE A 307 22.74 -30.13 -8.39
C ILE A 307 23.37 -28.80 -8.80
N THR A 308 22.58 -27.94 -9.45
CA THR A 308 23.04 -26.68 -9.99
C THR A 308 22.51 -25.51 -9.17
N GLY A 309 23.40 -24.78 -8.51
CA GLY A 309 23.07 -23.59 -7.72
C GLY A 309 23.13 -22.29 -8.53
N TYR A 310 22.23 -21.37 -8.20
CA TYR A 310 22.10 -20.04 -8.80
C TYR A 310 22.00 -18.96 -7.73
N ALA A 311 22.47 -17.76 -8.06
CA ALA A 311 22.24 -16.52 -7.32
C ALA A 311 21.53 -15.51 -8.23
N ASP A 312 20.88 -14.48 -7.67
CA ASP A 312 20.36 -13.39 -8.49
C ASP A 312 21.51 -12.44 -8.87
N SER A 313 21.51 -11.97 -10.12
CA SER A 313 22.51 -11.01 -10.61
C SER A 313 22.21 -9.57 -10.21
N ALA A 314 21.01 -9.29 -9.66
CA ALA A 314 20.61 -7.95 -9.24
C ALA A 314 21.29 -7.53 -7.92
N THR A 315 21.84 -8.50 -7.15
CA THR A 315 22.51 -8.25 -5.89
C THR A 315 23.89 -8.90 -5.85
N GLY A 316 24.82 -8.27 -5.11
CA GLY A 316 26.20 -8.77 -4.99
C GLY A 316 27.05 -8.48 -6.25
N ASN A 317 28.19 -9.12 -6.34
CA ASN A 317 29.07 -9.08 -7.50
C ASN A 317 29.34 -10.50 -8.04
N ALA A 318 29.93 -10.60 -9.23
CA ALA A 318 30.14 -11.88 -9.92
C ALA A 318 30.89 -12.91 -9.06
N LYS A 319 31.94 -12.50 -8.34
CA LYS A 319 32.73 -13.40 -7.48
C LYS A 319 31.92 -13.90 -6.27
N VAL A 320 31.19 -13.01 -5.61
CA VAL A 320 30.32 -13.36 -4.48
C VAL A 320 29.19 -14.28 -4.94
N ASN A 321 28.54 -13.98 -6.05
CA ASN A 321 27.44 -14.77 -6.59
C ASN A 321 27.91 -16.17 -7.04
N GLN A 322 29.11 -16.27 -7.60
CA GLN A 322 29.71 -17.55 -7.96
C GLN A 322 29.92 -18.44 -6.70
N THR A 323 30.49 -17.86 -5.66
CA THR A 323 30.72 -18.58 -4.39
C THR A 323 29.40 -18.94 -3.73
N LEU A 324 28.44 -18.02 -3.66
CA LEU A 324 27.15 -18.23 -3.03
C LEU A 324 26.32 -19.31 -3.75
N SER A 325 26.32 -19.31 -5.09
CA SER A 325 25.62 -20.32 -5.88
C SER A 325 26.18 -21.72 -5.64
N LEU A 326 27.52 -21.86 -5.60
CA LEU A 326 28.16 -23.13 -5.30
C LEU A 326 27.85 -23.61 -3.85
N HIS A 327 27.92 -22.73 -2.87
CA HIS A 327 27.60 -23.08 -1.49
C HIS A 327 26.12 -23.51 -1.33
N ARG A 328 25.18 -22.89 -2.04
CA ARG A 328 23.77 -23.33 -2.06
C ARG A 328 23.63 -24.73 -2.60
N ALA A 329 24.29 -25.02 -3.73
CA ALA A 329 24.29 -26.36 -4.31
C ALA A 329 24.90 -27.39 -3.35
N GLN A 330 25.97 -27.02 -2.64
CA GLN A 330 26.62 -27.88 -1.65
C GLN A 330 25.71 -28.20 -0.45
N VAL A 331 24.93 -27.20 0.05
CA VAL A 331 23.96 -27.42 1.14
C VAL A 331 22.91 -28.46 0.74
N ILE A 332 22.41 -28.42 -0.48
CA ILE A 332 21.43 -29.39 -0.99
C ILE A 332 22.10 -30.77 -1.15
N ALA A 333 23.33 -30.84 -1.67
CA ALA A 333 24.07 -32.10 -1.77
C ALA A 333 24.28 -32.74 -0.40
N ASP A 334 24.64 -31.94 0.60
CA ASP A 334 24.85 -32.44 1.99
C ASP A 334 23.53 -32.94 2.59
N GLN A 335 22.39 -32.34 2.30
CA GLN A 335 21.07 -32.84 2.70
C GLN A 335 20.73 -34.17 2.03
N LEU A 336 20.97 -34.29 0.71
CA LEU A 336 20.76 -35.55 -0.02
C LEU A 336 21.66 -36.70 0.53
N VAL A 337 22.91 -36.40 0.87
CA VAL A 337 23.82 -37.35 1.52
C VAL A 337 23.27 -37.76 2.90
N LYS A 338 22.80 -36.84 3.72
CA LYS A 338 22.12 -37.14 5.00
C LYS A 338 20.89 -38.01 4.83
N MET A 339 20.19 -37.89 3.69
CA MET A 339 19.05 -38.74 3.35
C MET A 339 19.45 -40.08 2.74
N GLY A 340 20.76 -40.35 2.62
CA GLY A 340 21.31 -41.63 2.20
C GLY A 340 21.71 -41.77 0.73
N VAL A 341 21.74 -40.67 -0.03
CA VAL A 341 22.24 -40.69 -1.42
C VAL A 341 23.77 -40.77 -1.42
N SER A 342 24.33 -41.63 -2.24
CA SER A 342 25.80 -41.77 -2.36
C SER A 342 26.40 -40.47 -2.91
N LYS A 343 27.47 -39.97 -2.27
CA LYS A 343 28.19 -38.78 -2.73
C LYS A 343 28.77 -38.98 -4.15
N ALA A 344 29.08 -40.19 -4.55
CA ALA A 344 29.56 -40.52 -5.90
C ALA A 344 28.50 -40.29 -6.99
N ASN A 345 27.22 -40.25 -6.61
CA ASN A 345 26.11 -40.04 -7.50
C ASN A 345 25.69 -38.54 -7.58
N LEU A 346 26.41 -37.62 -6.93
CA LEU A 346 26.10 -36.19 -6.90
C LEU A 346 27.14 -35.39 -7.68
N ILE A 347 26.66 -34.57 -8.63
CA ILE A 347 27.47 -33.59 -9.36
C ILE A 347 27.00 -32.21 -8.92
N VAL A 348 27.89 -31.43 -8.32
CA VAL A 348 27.58 -30.13 -7.70
C VAL A 348 28.22 -29.00 -8.51
N GLU A 349 27.40 -28.07 -8.98
CA GLU A 349 27.84 -26.94 -9.79
C GLU A 349 27.24 -25.61 -9.27
N GLY A 350 28.02 -24.51 -9.38
CA GLY A 350 27.52 -23.15 -9.16
C GLY A 350 27.56 -22.35 -10.46
N LYS A 351 26.46 -21.76 -10.87
CA LYS A 351 26.36 -20.94 -12.11
C LYS A 351 26.46 -19.44 -11.86
N GLY A 352 26.71 -19.02 -10.62
CA GLY A 352 26.82 -17.61 -10.27
C GLY A 352 25.50 -16.84 -10.29
N GLY A 353 25.60 -15.55 -10.59
CA GLY A 353 24.44 -14.67 -10.69
C GLY A 353 23.77 -14.77 -12.06
N VAL A 354 22.45 -14.99 -12.05
CA VAL A 354 21.61 -15.07 -13.26
C VAL A 354 20.40 -14.14 -13.15
N SER A 355 19.81 -13.79 -14.30
CA SER A 355 18.61 -12.97 -14.44
C SER A 355 17.56 -13.63 -15.33
N THR A 356 17.50 -14.97 -15.30
CA THR A 356 16.65 -15.76 -16.20
C THR A 356 15.18 -15.75 -15.83
N LEU A 357 14.85 -15.43 -14.58
CA LEU A 357 13.49 -15.37 -14.07
C LEU A 357 13.19 -14.04 -13.41
N ALA A 358 11.92 -13.63 -13.45
CA ALA A 358 11.38 -12.48 -12.74
C ALA A 358 10.27 -12.95 -11.79
N PRO A 359 10.17 -12.41 -10.57
CA PRO A 359 11.11 -11.44 -9.95
C PRO A 359 12.49 -12.02 -9.65
N ALA A 360 13.48 -11.16 -9.36
CA ALA A 360 14.88 -11.56 -9.11
C ALA A 360 15.03 -12.65 -8.04
N SER A 361 14.09 -12.72 -7.07
CA SER A 361 14.05 -13.75 -6.04
C SER A 361 14.00 -15.17 -6.58
N TYR A 362 13.40 -15.41 -7.75
CA TYR A 362 13.29 -16.72 -8.36
C TYR A 362 14.63 -17.23 -8.91
N ASN A 363 15.62 -16.36 -9.06
CA ASN A 363 16.97 -16.74 -9.44
C ASN A 363 17.82 -17.23 -8.26
N ARG A 364 17.34 -17.12 -7.01
CA ARG A 364 18.00 -17.63 -5.80
C ARG A 364 17.57 -19.07 -5.53
N ARG A 365 18.00 -19.98 -6.41
CA ARG A 365 17.53 -21.39 -6.35
C ARG A 365 18.67 -22.38 -6.60
N VAL A 366 18.37 -23.62 -6.27
CA VAL A 366 19.13 -24.80 -6.71
C VAL A 366 18.20 -25.68 -7.51
N ILE A 367 18.64 -26.13 -8.67
CA ILE A 367 17.93 -27.09 -9.50
C ILE A 367 18.59 -28.45 -9.35
N ILE A 368 17.78 -29.50 -9.16
CA ILE A 368 18.19 -30.89 -9.03
C ILE A 368 17.61 -31.64 -10.22
N GLU A 369 18.46 -32.27 -11.00
CA GLU A 369 18.12 -32.99 -12.21
C GLU A 369 18.68 -34.41 -12.17
N THR A 370 17.92 -35.39 -12.67
CA THR A 370 18.40 -36.74 -12.92
C THR A 370 19.23 -36.79 -14.20
N MET A 371 20.30 -37.58 -14.20
CA MET A 371 21.18 -37.74 -15.37
C MET A 371 21.08 -39.15 -15.97
#